data_0c03bc91d617a945ec5dd3b3d6fd9682
#
_entry.id   0c03bc91d617a945ec5dd3b3d6fd9682
#
_cell.length_a   1.000
_cell.length_b   1.000
_cell.length_c   1.000
_cell.angle_alpha   90.00
_cell.angle_beta   90.00
_cell.angle_gamma   90.00
#
_symmetry.space_group_name_H-M   'P 1'
#
loop_
_entity.id
_entity.type
_entity.pdbx_description
1 polymer ?
#
loop_
_entity_poly.entity_id
_entity_poly.type
_entity_poly.pdbx_seq_one_letter_code
_entity_poly.pdbx_strand_id
1 'polypeptide(L)'
;FLEEAIPRGLPPLETVQLIKAQGGLVSMPHPYDRFRRSVITPQGIDEALPYVDIVEIFNARNNLDADNRKAVELADANGLLTSGVSDAHTPMELGRTYVEMPEFDGTPEGLKRSLAQGTIMARKMSPLIHAVTTFVKIKKRLKRSRRTP
;
A
#
# COMPACT_ATOMS: atom_id res chain seq x y z
N PHE A 1 -13.75 -6.19 2.41
CA PHE A 1 -14.87 -6.24 1.45
C PHE A 1 -14.78 -7.43 0.46
N LEU A 2 -13.72 -8.24 0.55
CA LEU A 2 -13.61 -9.46 -0.26
C LEU A 2 -14.20 -10.64 0.50
N GLU A 3 -14.96 -11.49 -0.19
CA GLU A 3 -15.49 -12.75 0.33
C GLU A 3 -14.50 -13.89 0.10
N GLU A 4 -13.80 -13.85 -1.02
CA GLU A 4 -12.79 -14.85 -1.39
C GLU A 4 -11.41 -14.23 -1.60
N ALA A 5 -10.37 -14.99 -1.26
CA ALA A 5 -8.99 -14.55 -1.46
C ALA A 5 -8.62 -14.50 -2.94
N ILE A 6 -7.97 -13.41 -3.36
CA ILE A 6 -7.41 -13.30 -4.71
C ILE A 6 -6.14 -14.16 -4.79
N PRO A 7 -6.00 -15.04 -5.80
CA PRO A 7 -4.82 -15.87 -5.99
C PRO A 7 -3.55 -15.03 -6.16
N ARG A 8 -2.42 -15.58 -5.73
CA ARG A 8 -1.11 -14.92 -5.91
C ARG A 8 -0.57 -15.14 -7.32
N GLY A 9 0.19 -14.16 -7.81
CA GLY A 9 0.94 -14.27 -9.07
C GLY A 9 0.14 -13.96 -10.32
N LEU A 10 -1.08 -13.47 -10.17
CA LEU A 10 -1.88 -12.99 -11.30
C LEU A 10 -1.32 -11.67 -11.86
N PRO A 11 -1.54 -11.42 -13.16
CA PRO A 11 -1.29 -10.10 -13.76
C PRO A 11 -2.07 -8.99 -13.05
N PRO A 12 -1.59 -7.73 -13.06
CA PRO A 12 -2.27 -6.62 -12.43
C PRO A 12 -3.73 -6.46 -12.87
N LEU A 13 -4.00 -6.50 -14.17
CA LEU A 13 -5.35 -6.36 -14.73
C LEU A 13 -6.30 -7.44 -14.18
N GLU A 14 -5.90 -8.70 -14.23
CA GLU A 14 -6.72 -9.80 -13.73
C GLU A 14 -6.97 -9.68 -12.22
N THR A 15 -5.94 -9.29 -11.46
CA THR A 15 -6.06 -9.05 -10.02
C THR A 15 -7.14 -8.00 -9.71
N VAL A 16 -7.10 -6.84 -10.37
CA VAL A 16 -8.05 -5.76 -10.08
C VAL A 16 -9.47 -6.11 -10.54
N GLN A 17 -9.61 -6.85 -11.64
CA GLN A 17 -10.91 -7.33 -12.11
C GLN A 17 -11.57 -8.29 -11.12
N LEU A 18 -10.80 -9.23 -10.56
CA LEU A 18 -11.30 -10.17 -9.55
C LEU A 18 -11.68 -9.46 -8.23
N ILE A 19 -10.96 -8.40 -7.85
CA ILE A 19 -11.33 -7.58 -6.70
C ILE A 19 -12.66 -6.87 -6.96
N LYS A 20 -12.80 -6.26 -8.15
CA LYS A 20 -14.03 -5.55 -8.53
C LYS A 20 -15.23 -6.46 -8.68
N ALA A 21 -15.04 -7.68 -9.18
CA ALA A 21 -16.11 -8.67 -9.30
C ALA A 21 -16.74 -9.04 -7.95
N GLN A 22 -16.01 -8.86 -6.85
CA GLN A 22 -16.50 -9.07 -5.48
C GLN A 22 -17.01 -7.77 -4.81
N GLY A 23 -17.12 -6.66 -5.53
CA GLY A 23 -17.48 -5.36 -4.94
C GLY A 23 -16.38 -4.73 -4.09
N GLY A 24 -15.15 -5.23 -4.18
CA GLY A 24 -14.01 -4.73 -3.43
C GLY A 24 -13.45 -3.41 -3.96
N LEU A 25 -12.69 -2.72 -3.11
CA LEU A 25 -11.93 -1.53 -3.50
C LEU A 25 -10.49 -1.91 -3.84
N VAL A 26 -9.99 -1.30 -4.91
CA VAL A 26 -8.61 -1.47 -5.35
C VAL A 26 -7.77 -0.32 -4.81
N SER A 27 -6.82 -0.64 -3.93
CA SER A 27 -5.79 0.30 -3.47
C SER A 27 -4.46 -0.05 -4.12
N MET A 28 -3.83 0.92 -4.77
CA MET A 28 -2.51 0.78 -5.38
C MET A 28 -1.43 1.22 -4.38
N PRO A 29 -0.67 0.28 -3.79
CA PRO A 29 0.33 0.60 -2.78
C PRO A 29 1.63 1.11 -3.43
N HIS A 30 2.25 2.15 -2.87
CA HIS A 30 3.58 2.68 -3.21
C HIS A 30 3.99 2.49 -4.69
N PRO A 31 3.22 3.01 -5.67
CA PRO A 31 3.36 2.65 -7.10
C PRO A 31 4.73 2.94 -7.70
N TYR A 32 5.50 3.85 -7.11
CA TYR A 32 6.80 4.32 -7.62
C TYR A 32 7.99 4.07 -6.71
N ASP A 33 7.86 3.21 -5.65
CA ASP A 33 8.99 2.90 -4.75
C ASP A 33 10.05 2.04 -5.46
N ARG A 34 11.01 2.69 -6.11
CA ARG A 34 12.07 2.07 -6.93
C ARG A 34 13.04 1.18 -6.17
N PHE A 35 13.04 1.22 -4.83
CA PHE A 35 13.88 0.34 -4.01
C PHE A 35 13.23 -0.98 -3.68
N ARG A 36 11.97 -1.17 -4.01
CA ARG A 36 11.28 -2.46 -3.83
C ARG A 36 11.52 -3.37 -5.02
N ARG A 37 11.75 -4.66 -4.71
CA ARG A 37 11.94 -5.69 -5.74
C ARG A 37 10.66 -6.05 -6.50
N SER A 38 9.51 -5.75 -5.94
CA SER A 38 8.19 -6.13 -6.48
C SER A 38 7.30 -4.89 -6.64
N VAL A 39 7.80 -3.90 -7.36
CA VAL A 39 6.98 -2.74 -7.77
C VAL A 39 6.20 -3.13 -9.01
N ILE A 40 4.96 -2.67 -9.09
CA ILE A 40 4.14 -2.78 -10.30
C ILE A 40 4.86 -2.08 -11.47
N THR A 41 4.86 -2.71 -12.63
CA THR A 41 5.49 -2.11 -13.83
C THR A 41 4.68 -0.91 -14.32
N PRO A 42 5.27 0.04 -15.07
CA PRO A 42 4.50 1.13 -15.70
C PRO A 42 3.31 0.61 -16.51
N GLN A 43 3.50 -0.41 -17.34
CA GLN A 43 2.42 -1.05 -18.07
C GLN A 43 1.34 -1.61 -17.13
N GLY A 44 1.74 -2.26 -16.03
CA GLY A 44 0.79 -2.80 -15.05
C GLY A 44 0.01 -1.69 -14.32
N ILE A 45 0.62 -0.51 -14.12
CA ILE A 45 -0.09 0.68 -13.61
C ILE A 45 -1.17 1.08 -14.62
N ASP A 46 -0.80 1.26 -15.90
CA ASP A 46 -1.73 1.69 -16.95
C ASP A 46 -2.90 0.71 -17.12
N GLU A 47 -2.63 -0.60 -17.08
CA GLU A 47 -3.66 -1.65 -17.19
C GLU A 47 -4.61 -1.68 -15.97
N ALA A 48 -4.09 -1.45 -14.76
CA ALA A 48 -4.87 -1.49 -13.53
C ALA A 48 -5.63 -0.18 -13.26
N LEU A 49 -5.12 0.95 -13.74
CA LEU A 49 -5.57 2.30 -13.40
C LEU A 49 -7.09 2.53 -13.56
N PRO A 50 -7.77 2.02 -14.59
CA PRO A 50 -9.23 2.17 -14.73
C PRO A 50 -10.05 1.53 -13.60
N TYR A 51 -9.44 0.65 -12.81
CA TYR A 51 -10.08 -0.09 -11.72
C TYR A 51 -9.65 0.39 -10.33
N VAL A 52 -8.63 1.28 -10.26
CA VAL A 52 -8.10 1.79 -8.99
C VAL A 52 -9.05 2.79 -8.36
N ASP A 53 -9.32 2.62 -7.08
CA ASP A 53 -10.10 3.57 -6.27
C ASP A 53 -9.20 4.48 -5.42
N ILE A 54 -8.07 3.94 -4.95
CA ILE A 54 -7.22 4.57 -3.95
C ILE A 54 -5.75 4.44 -4.37
N VAL A 55 -4.98 5.52 -4.26
CA VAL A 55 -3.53 5.49 -4.44
C VAL A 55 -2.84 5.81 -3.12
N GLU A 56 -1.85 5.01 -2.76
CA GLU A 56 -0.96 5.31 -1.64
C GLU A 56 0.04 6.38 -2.07
N ILE A 57 -0.24 7.63 -1.68
CA ILE A 57 0.59 8.79 -2.05
C ILE A 57 1.70 9.07 -1.04
N PHE A 58 1.63 8.48 0.14
CA PHE A 58 2.67 8.60 1.15
C PHE A 58 2.92 7.25 1.84
N ASN A 59 4.16 6.78 1.72
CA ASN A 59 4.64 5.61 2.46
C ASN A 59 5.78 6.05 3.39
N ALA A 60 5.64 5.80 4.70
CA ALA A 60 6.63 6.23 5.68
C ALA A 60 8.01 5.58 5.49
N ARG A 61 8.08 4.45 4.79
CA ARG A 61 9.32 3.73 4.48
C ARG A 61 9.93 4.11 3.14
N ASN A 62 9.22 4.88 2.32
CA ASN A 62 9.77 5.36 1.07
C ASN A 62 10.86 6.42 1.33
N ASN A 63 12.06 6.16 0.86
CA ASN A 63 13.22 7.03 1.09
C ASN A 63 13.24 8.25 0.19
N LEU A 64 12.52 8.23 -0.95
CA LEU A 64 12.53 9.30 -1.93
C LEU A 64 11.20 10.05 -1.98
N ASP A 65 11.25 11.34 -1.64
CA ASP A 65 10.09 12.23 -1.79
C ASP A 65 9.61 12.33 -3.24
N ALA A 66 10.51 12.17 -4.20
CA ALA A 66 10.16 12.17 -5.61
C ALA A 66 9.20 11.05 -6.00
N ASP A 67 9.30 9.88 -5.36
CA ASP A 67 8.42 8.75 -5.62
C ASP A 67 7.01 8.99 -5.03
N ASN A 68 6.94 9.58 -3.84
CA ASN A 68 5.67 10.03 -3.24
C ASN A 68 5.01 11.13 -4.10
N ARG A 69 5.79 12.12 -4.61
CA ARG A 69 5.25 13.16 -5.49
C ARG A 69 4.64 12.59 -6.77
N LYS A 70 5.28 11.61 -7.41
CA LYS A 70 4.71 10.92 -8.59
C LYS A 70 3.41 10.21 -8.28
N ALA A 71 3.27 9.65 -7.07
CA ALA A 71 2.01 9.02 -6.65
C ALA A 71 0.91 10.06 -6.44
N VAL A 72 1.23 11.26 -5.92
CA VAL A 72 0.29 12.39 -5.87
C VAL A 72 -0.14 12.81 -7.27
N GLU A 73 0.81 13.03 -8.18
CA GLU A 73 0.52 13.40 -9.57
C GLU A 73 -0.39 12.37 -10.26
N LEU A 74 -0.14 11.07 -10.03
CA LEU A 74 -1.01 10.00 -10.56
C LEU A 74 -2.43 10.09 -10.00
N ALA A 75 -2.58 10.28 -8.69
CA ALA A 75 -3.88 10.37 -8.05
C ALA A 75 -4.67 11.60 -8.54
N ASP A 76 -4.02 12.77 -8.59
CA ASP A 76 -4.63 14.03 -9.03
C ASP A 76 -5.06 13.96 -10.49
N ALA A 77 -4.20 13.44 -11.38
CA ALA A 77 -4.49 13.33 -12.80
C ALA A 77 -5.68 12.41 -13.11
N ASN A 78 -6.02 11.49 -12.21
CA ASN A 78 -7.07 10.49 -12.40
C ASN A 78 -8.24 10.64 -11.42
N GLY A 79 -8.26 11.68 -10.58
CA GLY A 79 -9.32 11.93 -9.60
C GLY A 79 -9.49 10.79 -8.58
N LEU A 80 -8.39 10.12 -8.20
CA LEU A 80 -8.40 8.97 -7.30
C LEU A 80 -8.33 9.41 -5.83
N LEU A 81 -8.91 8.62 -4.95
CA LEU A 81 -8.74 8.80 -3.52
C LEU A 81 -7.28 8.53 -3.11
N THR A 82 -6.86 9.16 -2.02
CA THR A 82 -5.47 9.06 -1.56
C THR A 82 -5.37 8.46 -0.18
N SER A 83 -4.28 7.74 0.08
CA SER A 83 -3.96 7.20 1.39
C SER A 83 -2.50 7.42 1.76
N GLY A 84 -2.21 7.36 3.06
CA GLY A 84 -0.86 7.36 3.59
C GLY A 84 -0.71 6.26 4.63
N VAL A 85 0.42 5.54 4.59
CA VAL A 85 0.62 4.34 5.41
C VAL A 85 1.99 4.31 6.08
N SER A 86 2.04 3.65 7.25
CA SER A 86 3.31 3.34 7.93
C SER A 86 4.12 2.27 7.21
N ASP A 87 3.47 1.37 6.48
CA ASP A 87 4.07 0.15 5.91
C ASP A 87 4.89 -0.62 6.96
N ALA A 88 4.31 -0.75 8.16
CA ALA A 88 4.96 -1.21 9.36
C ALA A 88 5.39 -2.68 9.26
N HIS A 89 6.67 -2.96 9.53
CA HIS A 89 7.24 -4.29 9.61
C HIS A 89 7.68 -4.66 11.05
N THR A 90 7.65 -3.68 11.94
CA THR A 90 7.92 -3.82 13.37
C THR A 90 6.88 -3.05 14.19
N PRO A 91 6.64 -3.41 15.46
CA PRO A 91 5.69 -2.67 16.32
C PRO A 91 6.01 -1.18 16.47
N MET A 92 7.28 -0.79 16.39
CA MET A 92 7.72 0.61 16.52
C MET A 92 7.30 1.50 15.34
N GLU A 93 6.91 0.90 14.23
CA GLU A 93 6.49 1.60 13.01
C GLU A 93 4.98 1.85 12.97
N LEU A 94 4.20 1.13 13.80
CA LEU A 94 2.74 1.27 13.83
C LEU A 94 2.34 2.70 14.23
N GLY A 95 1.34 3.25 13.53
CA GLY A 95 0.80 4.58 13.81
C GLY A 95 1.73 5.75 13.46
N ARG A 96 2.86 5.50 12.76
CA ARG A 96 3.75 6.58 12.29
C ARG A 96 3.12 7.41 11.18
N THR A 97 2.43 6.74 10.29
CA THR A 97 1.61 7.38 9.25
C THR A 97 0.28 6.66 9.20
N TYR A 98 -0.79 7.43 9.10
CA TYR A 98 -2.16 6.95 9.04
C TYR A 98 -3.05 8.00 8.40
N VAL A 99 -4.26 7.62 8.07
CA VAL A 99 -5.30 8.56 7.65
C VAL A 99 -6.28 8.73 8.81
N GLU A 100 -6.49 9.96 9.23
CA GLU A 100 -7.54 10.34 10.16
C GLU A 100 -8.77 10.71 9.32
N MET A 101 -9.86 10.01 9.52
CA MET A 101 -11.08 10.16 8.72
C MET A 101 -12.33 9.91 9.59
N PRO A 102 -13.51 10.42 9.19
CA PRO A 102 -14.76 10.13 9.87
C PRO A 102 -15.04 8.63 9.95
N GLU A 103 -15.84 8.23 10.93
CA GLU A 103 -16.37 6.87 11.01
C GLU A 103 -17.22 6.55 9.77
N PHE A 104 -17.20 5.29 9.32
CA PHE A 104 -17.97 4.84 8.17
C PHE A 104 -18.75 3.55 8.50
N ASP A 105 -19.75 3.25 7.68
CA ASP A 105 -20.74 2.20 7.88
C ASP A 105 -20.27 0.76 7.57
N GLY A 106 -18.96 0.57 7.36
CA GLY A 106 -18.36 -0.72 7.02
C GLY A 106 -18.55 -1.15 5.56
N THR A 107 -19.15 -0.31 4.72
CA THR A 107 -19.31 -0.56 3.28
C THR A 107 -18.13 0.02 2.45
N PRO A 108 -17.87 -0.51 1.24
CA PRO A 108 -16.89 0.08 0.31
C PRO A 108 -17.18 1.55 0.02
N GLU A 109 -18.42 1.90 -0.25
CA GLU A 109 -18.86 3.26 -0.53
C GLU A 109 -18.74 4.16 0.68
N GLY A 110 -19.05 3.63 1.88
CA GLY A 110 -18.83 4.33 3.14
C GLY A 110 -17.36 4.67 3.36
N LEU A 111 -16.45 3.71 3.12
CA LEU A 111 -15.01 3.94 3.19
C LEU A 111 -14.56 5.01 2.19
N LYS A 112 -15.04 4.97 0.95
CA LYS A 112 -14.71 5.99 -0.07
C LYS A 112 -15.15 7.39 0.37
N ARG A 113 -16.37 7.53 0.87
CA ARG A 113 -16.89 8.82 1.37
C ARG A 113 -16.09 9.34 2.57
N SER A 114 -15.73 8.46 3.49
CA SER A 114 -14.96 8.81 4.68
C SER A 114 -13.52 9.17 4.31
N LEU A 115 -12.89 8.39 3.45
CA LEU A 115 -11.51 8.62 2.99
C LEU A 115 -11.38 9.93 2.20
N ALA A 116 -12.41 10.31 1.42
CA ALA A 116 -12.45 11.58 0.70
C ALA A 116 -12.40 12.82 1.63
N GLN A 117 -12.77 12.66 2.90
CA GLN A 117 -12.70 13.68 3.95
C GLN A 117 -11.47 13.48 4.86
N GLY A 118 -10.65 12.46 4.57
CA GLY A 118 -9.53 12.07 5.40
C GLY A 118 -8.35 13.02 5.32
N THR A 119 -7.60 13.08 6.41
CA THR A 119 -6.33 13.81 6.48
C THR A 119 -5.19 12.83 6.71
N ILE A 120 -4.18 12.87 5.86
CA ILE A 120 -2.99 12.01 6.00
C ILE A 120 -2.07 12.60 7.06
N MET A 121 -1.92 11.88 8.16
CA MET A 121 -0.99 12.21 9.25
C MET A 121 0.37 11.57 8.93
N ALA A 122 1.20 12.28 8.16
CA ALA A 122 2.43 11.76 7.58
C ALA A 122 3.65 11.99 8.49
N ARG A 123 4.33 10.89 8.88
CA ARG A 123 5.63 10.94 9.56
C ARG A 123 6.58 9.92 8.93
N LYS A 124 7.63 10.41 8.29
CA LYS A 124 8.67 9.55 7.71
C LYS A 124 9.38 8.70 8.76
N MET A 125 9.77 7.52 8.34
CA MET A 125 10.67 6.67 9.10
C MET A 125 12.14 7.03 8.82
N SER A 126 12.98 6.87 9.83
CA SER A 126 14.43 6.96 9.63
C SER A 126 14.91 5.85 8.69
N PRO A 127 15.82 6.12 7.73
CA PRO A 127 16.41 5.09 6.88
C PRO A 127 17.05 3.92 7.66
N LEU A 128 17.47 4.14 8.90
CA LEU A 128 18.04 3.10 9.78
C LEU A 128 17.03 1.97 10.07
N ILE A 129 15.73 2.21 9.94
CA ILE A 129 14.71 1.16 10.18
C ILE A 129 14.84 0.01 9.18
N HIS A 130 15.33 0.27 7.97
CA HIS A 130 15.59 -0.77 6.98
C HIS A 130 16.67 -1.76 7.46
N ALA A 131 17.70 -1.27 8.14
CA ALA A 131 18.73 -2.12 8.75
C ALA A 131 18.13 -2.99 9.86
N VAL A 132 17.31 -2.41 10.74
CA VAL A 132 16.61 -3.15 11.80
C VAL A 132 15.70 -4.24 11.21
N THR A 133 14.93 -3.92 10.20
CA THR A 133 14.02 -4.88 9.55
C THR A 133 14.82 -6.02 8.89
N THR A 134 15.93 -5.70 8.23
CA THR A 134 16.82 -6.70 7.62
C THR A 134 17.40 -7.62 8.68
N PHE A 135 17.87 -7.08 9.79
CA PHE A 135 18.38 -7.87 10.92
C PHE A 135 17.31 -8.80 11.50
N VAL A 136 16.07 -8.32 11.70
CA VAL A 136 14.95 -9.15 12.17
C VAL A 136 14.63 -10.28 11.18
N LYS A 137 14.64 -10.00 9.86
CA LYS A 137 14.42 -11.03 8.82
C LYS A 137 15.51 -12.10 8.84
N ILE A 138 16.77 -11.70 8.96
CA ILE A 138 17.93 -12.63 9.07
C ILE A 138 17.78 -13.50 10.33
N LYS A 139 17.49 -12.89 11.48
CA LYS A 139 17.30 -13.61 12.75
C LYS A 139 16.16 -14.64 12.68
N LYS A 140 15.03 -14.27 12.05
CA LYS A 140 13.91 -15.20 11.81
C LYS A 140 14.30 -16.36 10.90
N ARG A 141 15.06 -16.10 9.82
CA ARG A 141 15.54 -17.12 8.88
C ARG A 141 16.48 -18.12 9.55
N LEU A 142 17.43 -17.63 10.36
CA LEU A 142 18.35 -18.48 11.15
C LEU A 142 17.62 -19.32 12.18
N LYS A 143 16.59 -18.78 12.87
CA LYS A 143 15.78 -19.57 13.80
C LYS A 143 14.96 -20.66 13.09
N ARG A 144 14.50 -20.41 11.88
CA ARG A 144 13.72 -21.38 11.08
C ARG A 144 14.62 -22.54 10.59
N SER A 145 15.84 -22.22 10.13
CA SER A 145 16.84 -23.21 9.72
C SER A 145 17.30 -24.14 10.86
N ARG A 146 17.25 -23.68 12.12
CA ARG A 146 17.59 -24.48 13.29
C ARG A 146 16.45 -25.37 13.84
N ARG A 147 15.23 -25.25 13.27
CA ARG A 147 14.04 -26.01 13.67
C ARG A 147 13.62 -27.09 12.66
N THR A 148 14.32 -27.20 11.55
CA THR A 148 14.13 -28.30 10.58
C THR A 148 15.18 -29.36 10.91
N PRO A 149 14.76 -30.56 11.38
CA PRO A 149 15.67 -31.69 11.60
C PRO A 149 16.27 -32.19 10.29
#